data_6df7506593f0c7bc73eaf571247cde33
#
_entry.id   6df7506593f0c7bc73eaf571247cde33
#
_cell.length_a   1.000
_cell.length_b   1.000
_cell.length_c   1.000
_cell.angle_alpha   90.00
_cell.angle_beta   90.00
_cell.angle_gamma   90.00
#
_symmetry.space_group_name_H-M   'P 1'
#
loop_
_entity.id
_entity.type
_entity.pdbx_description
1 polymer ?
#
loop_
_entity_poly.entity_id
_entity_poly.type
_entity_poly.pdbx_seq_one_letter_code
_entity_poly.pdbx_strand_id
1 'polypeptide(L)'
;MKKVEKKVNKENTDKSKKIGINKIILVICAIVIVVLVSFIVASDYYLSPVDKKSDEIIKFEIKNNTGKNKIADDLENAGLIKNATVFKIYIKLNKNKELYAGTYNLSKSMSVNEIIDTLHKNKSLETETVQVTFIEGKRLTDYAKVIETKFNYKASDVIAVADSDEFVGKMISTYDFITDEVKQDGIYHPLEGYLFADTYDFKKNSTIEEILNKMIYTMGKKLEVYKDDINVSKFSVHELLTLASIVELEGANSDDRAGVAGVFYN
;
A
#
# COMPACT_ATOMS: atom_id res chain seq x y z
N MET A 1 -32.53 1.95 -83.67
CA MET A 1 -32.60 3.16 -82.80
C MET A 1 -32.97 2.84 -81.34
N LYS A 2 -33.98 2.09 -80.99
CA LYS A 2 -34.41 1.80 -79.58
C LYS A 2 -33.33 1.11 -78.65
N LYS A 3 -32.35 0.41 -79.19
CA LYS A 3 -31.33 -0.29 -78.42
C LYS A 3 -30.12 0.62 -77.94
N VAL A 4 -29.88 1.69 -78.66
CA VAL A 4 -28.85 2.68 -78.40
C VAL A 4 -29.31 3.67 -77.32
N GLU A 5 -30.54 4.15 -77.38
CA GLU A 5 -31.16 5.02 -76.37
C GLU A 5 -31.24 4.36 -74.95
N LYS A 6 -31.54 3.04 -74.88
CA LYS A 6 -31.59 2.32 -73.60
C LYS A 6 -30.20 2.17 -72.95
N LYS A 7 -29.09 2.11 -73.72
CA LYS A 7 -27.75 2.01 -73.23
C LYS A 7 -27.24 3.34 -72.68
N VAL A 8 -27.53 4.45 -73.41
CA VAL A 8 -27.13 5.82 -72.99
C VAL A 8 -27.88 6.23 -71.69
N ASN A 9 -29.18 5.93 -71.59
CA ASN A 9 -29.94 6.24 -70.36
C ASN A 9 -29.49 5.41 -69.13
N LYS A 10 -29.03 4.16 -69.32
CA LYS A 10 -28.55 3.33 -68.21
C LYS A 10 -27.18 3.78 -67.70
N GLU A 11 -26.30 4.27 -68.60
CA GLU A 11 -24.97 4.79 -68.27
C GLU A 11 -25.03 6.15 -67.56
N ASN A 12 -25.97 7.04 -67.98
CA ASN A 12 -26.21 8.32 -67.32
C ASN A 12 -26.86 8.19 -65.93
N THR A 13 -27.76 7.21 -65.71
CA THR A 13 -28.35 6.94 -64.39
C THR A 13 -27.34 6.30 -63.43
N ASP A 14 -26.39 5.51 -63.91
CA ASP A 14 -25.36 4.89 -63.10
C ASP A 14 -24.27 5.90 -62.70
N LYS A 15 -23.90 6.83 -63.60
CA LYS A 15 -22.96 7.96 -63.26
C LYS A 15 -23.61 8.93 -62.25
N SER A 16 -24.89 9.27 -62.38
CA SER A 16 -25.56 10.18 -61.43
C SER A 16 -25.73 9.56 -60.03
N LYS A 17 -25.98 8.25 -59.93
CA LYS A 17 -26.03 7.50 -58.66
C LYS A 17 -24.64 7.43 -58.01
N LYS A 18 -23.55 7.18 -58.77
CA LYS A 18 -22.15 7.15 -58.25
C LYS A 18 -21.71 8.51 -57.73
N ILE A 19 -22.06 9.60 -58.42
CA ILE A 19 -21.75 10.97 -57.97
C ILE A 19 -22.52 11.33 -56.70
N GLY A 20 -23.78 10.88 -56.56
CA GLY A 20 -24.56 11.06 -55.33
C GLY A 20 -23.98 10.31 -54.15
N ILE A 21 -23.57 9.04 -54.33
CA ILE A 21 -22.98 8.20 -53.27
C ILE A 21 -21.63 8.79 -52.82
N ASN A 22 -20.79 9.23 -53.74
CA ASN A 22 -19.50 9.83 -53.39
C ASN A 22 -19.65 11.12 -52.57
N LYS A 23 -20.65 11.97 -52.88
CA LYS A 23 -20.95 13.17 -52.11
C LYS A 23 -21.44 12.83 -50.69
N ILE A 24 -22.27 11.79 -50.51
CA ILE A 24 -22.77 11.31 -49.23
C ILE A 24 -21.59 10.78 -48.38
N ILE A 25 -20.68 9.99 -48.98
CA ILE A 25 -19.51 9.47 -48.30
C ILE A 25 -18.62 10.64 -47.84
N LEU A 26 -18.42 11.65 -48.67
CA LEU A 26 -17.60 12.83 -48.34
C LEU A 26 -18.21 13.62 -47.17
N VAL A 27 -19.50 13.78 -47.12
CA VAL A 27 -20.21 14.42 -45.99
C VAL A 27 -20.07 13.58 -44.70
N ILE A 28 -20.23 12.27 -44.79
CA ILE A 28 -20.03 11.37 -43.63
C ILE A 28 -18.60 11.45 -43.14
N CYS A 29 -17.61 11.42 -44.01
CA CYS A 29 -16.19 11.58 -43.64
C CYS A 29 -15.96 12.93 -42.97
N ALA A 30 -16.52 14.03 -43.49
CA ALA A 30 -16.39 15.35 -42.89
C ALA A 30 -17.02 15.38 -41.46
N ILE A 31 -18.18 14.80 -41.28
CA ILE A 31 -18.83 14.69 -39.96
C ILE A 31 -17.94 13.88 -38.99
N VAL A 32 -17.42 12.74 -39.44
CA VAL A 32 -16.52 11.90 -38.62
C VAL A 32 -15.28 12.67 -38.21
N ILE A 33 -14.68 13.44 -39.14
CA ILE A 33 -13.50 14.28 -38.83
C ILE A 33 -13.86 15.34 -37.79
N VAL A 34 -14.99 16.03 -37.95
CA VAL A 34 -15.44 17.05 -36.96
C VAL A 34 -15.67 16.43 -35.59
N VAL A 35 -16.30 15.24 -35.53
CA VAL A 35 -16.50 14.52 -34.27
C VAL A 35 -15.16 14.11 -33.65
N LEU A 36 -14.21 13.61 -34.44
CA LEU A 36 -12.88 13.24 -33.94
C LEU A 36 -12.10 14.45 -33.41
N VAL A 37 -12.12 15.57 -34.13
CA VAL A 37 -11.46 16.81 -33.68
C VAL A 37 -12.12 17.33 -32.40
N SER A 38 -13.45 17.33 -32.33
CA SER A 38 -14.17 17.75 -31.13
C SER A 38 -13.85 16.85 -29.94
N PHE A 39 -13.72 15.54 -30.16
CA PHE A 39 -13.32 14.59 -29.13
C PHE A 39 -11.88 14.84 -28.63
N ILE A 40 -10.94 15.12 -29.52
CA ILE A 40 -9.53 15.44 -29.15
C ILE A 40 -9.48 16.72 -28.30
N VAL A 41 -10.16 17.78 -28.73
CA VAL A 41 -10.20 19.05 -27.99
C VAL A 41 -10.87 18.89 -26.64
N ALA A 42 -11.98 18.16 -26.58
CA ALA A 42 -12.68 17.88 -25.32
C ALA A 42 -11.82 17.03 -24.37
N SER A 43 -11.13 16.01 -24.90
CA SER A 43 -10.26 15.17 -24.09
C SER A 43 -9.10 15.98 -23.48
N ASP A 44 -8.46 16.86 -24.22
CA ASP A 44 -7.41 17.71 -23.74
C ASP A 44 -7.87 18.66 -22.62
N TYR A 45 -9.07 19.22 -22.74
CA TYR A 45 -9.70 20.02 -21.68
C TYR A 45 -9.95 19.21 -20.41
N TYR A 46 -10.54 18.01 -20.51
CA TYR A 46 -10.92 17.21 -19.35
C TYR A 46 -9.72 16.53 -18.69
N LEU A 47 -8.64 16.26 -19.41
CA LEU A 47 -7.41 15.68 -18.90
C LEU A 47 -6.45 16.72 -18.30
N SER A 48 -6.69 18.02 -18.55
CA SER A 48 -5.89 19.09 -17.97
C SER A 48 -6.24 19.34 -16.49
N PRO A 49 -5.35 19.98 -15.73
CA PRO A 49 -5.59 20.33 -14.33
C PRO A 49 -6.91 21.04 -14.08
N VAL A 50 -7.53 20.82 -12.90
CA VAL A 50 -8.72 21.54 -12.47
C VAL A 50 -8.39 23.02 -12.21
N ASP A 51 -7.30 23.26 -11.49
CA ASP A 51 -6.76 24.58 -11.23
C ASP A 51 -5.22 24.56 -11.32
N LYS A 52 -4.66 25.12 -12.41
CA LYS A 52 -3.22 25.15 -12.67
C LYS A 52 -2.41 25.98 -11.65
N LYS A 53 -3.08 26.85 -10.88
CA LYS A 53 -2.43 27.76 -9.93
C LYS A 53 -2.59 27.31 -8.47
N SER A 54 -3.27 26.20 -8.23
CA SER A 54 -3.50 25.71 -6.88
C SER A 54 -2.23 25.08 -6.30
N ASP A 55 -1.77 25.58 -5.18
CA ASP A 55 -0.71 24.98 -4.35
C ASP A 55 -1.29 24.07 -3.25
N GLU A 56 -2.62 23.90 -3.21
CA GLU A 56 -3.31 23.08 -2.22
C GLU A 56 -2.98 21.61 -2.41
N ILE A 57 -2.44 20.96 -1.37
CA ILE A 57 -2.21 19.52 -1.31
C ILE A 57 -3.39 18.85 -0.62
N ILE A 58 -4.07 17.97 -1.33
CA ILE A 58 -5.20 17.18 -0.86
C ILE A 58 -4.72 15.76 -0.56
N LYS A 59 -4.91 15.32 0.67
CA LYS A 59 -4.62 13.94 1.07
C LYS A 59 -5.75 13.03 0.59
N PHE A 60 -5.46 12.15 -0.37
CA PHE A 60 -6.42 11.27 -1.02
C PHE A 60 -6.11 9.82 -0.68
N GLU A 61 -7.07 9.10 -0.09
CA GLU A 61 -6.92 7.70 0.32
C GLU A 61 -7.68 6.76 -0.61
N ILE A 62 -6.98 5.74 -1.11
CA ILE A 62 -7.58 4.60 -1.83
C ILE A 62 -7.50 3.38 -0.94
N LYS A 63 -8.67 2.87 -0.52
CA LYS A 63 -8.75 1.65 0.31
C LYS A 63 -8.47 0.40 -0.53
N ASN A 64 -7.98 -0.65 0.14
CA ASN A 64 -7.78 -1.95 -0.49
C ASN A 64 -9.07 -2.44 -1.17
N ASN A 65 -8.92 -3.06 -2.36
CA ASN A 65 -10.02 -3.57 -3.18
C ASN A 65 -11.01 -2.50 -3.72
N THR A 66 -10.63 -1.22 -3.74
CA THR A 66 -11.45 -0.17 -4.36
C THR A 66 -11.35 -0.28 -5.89
N GLY A 67 -12.49 -0.49 -6.56
CA GLY A 67 -12.54 -0.59 -8.03
C GLY A 67 -12.22 0.75 -8.73
N LYS A 68 -11.61 0.69 -9.93
CA LYS A 68 -11.21 1.86 -10.74
C LYS A 68 -12.36 2.86 -10.98
N ASN A 69 -13.60 2.38 -11.09
CA ASN A 69 -14.76 3.25 -11.28
C ASN A 69 -15.02 4.11 -10.03
N LYS A 70 -14.94 3.50 -8.84
CA LYS A 70 -15.13 4.22 -7.59
C LYS A 70 -14.01 5.23 -7.35
N ILE A 71 -12.76 4.87 -7.66
CA ILE A 71 -11.61 5.79 -7.57
C ILE A 71 -11.85 7.03 -8.45
N ALA A 72 -12.38 6.86 -9.67
CA ALA A 72 -12.70 7.97 -10.56
C ALA A 72 -13.79 8.90 -9.95
N ASP A 73 -14.85 8.33 -9.38
CA ASP A 73 -15.91 9.10 -8.74
C ASP A 73 -15.38 9.83 -7.49
N ASP A 74 -14.55 9.18 -6.68
CA ASP A 74 -13.94 9.77 -5.49
C ASP A 74 -12.98 10.91 -5.85
N LEU A 75 -12.20 10.79 -6.94
CA LEU A 75 -11.32 11.87 -7.45
C LEU A 75 -12.11 13.09 -7.93
N GLU A 76 -13.24 12.88 -8.63
CA GLU A 76 -14.12 13.97 -9.06
C GLU A 76 -14.77 14.66 -7.84
N ASN A 77 -15.29 13.88 -6.88
CA ASN A 77 -15.87 14.40 -5.65
C ASN A 77 -14.86 15.20 -4.81
N ALA A 78 -13.59 14.81 -4.83
CA ALA A 78 -12.50 15.56 -4.18
C ALA A 78 -12.06 16.80 -4.99
N GLY A 79 -12.63 17.05 -6.17
CA GLY A 79 -12.26 18.16 -7.05
C GLY A 79 -10.86 18.05 -7.64
N LEU A 80 -10.30 16.84 -7.73
CA LEU A 80 -8.96 16.55 -8.26
C LEU A 80 -8.98 16.33 -9.79
N ILE A 81 -10.12 15.94 -10.34
CA ILE A 81 -10.35 15.79 -11.78
C ILE A 81 -11.65 16.48 -12.18
N LYS A 82 -11.75 16.86 -13.45
CA LYS A 82 -12.92 17.59 -13.98
C LYS A 82 -14.11 16.67 -14.29
N ASN A 83 -13.85 15.40 -14.66
CA ASN A 83 -14.91 14.47 -15.04
C ASN A 83 -14.50 13.00 -14.87
N ALA A 84 -15.24 12.28 -14.03
CA ALA A 84 -15.01 10.85 -13.75
C ALA A 84 -15.22 9.96 -14.96
N THR A 85 -16.20 10.28 -15.83
CA THR A 85 -16.48 9.47 -17.02
C THR A 85 -15.33 9.50 -18.01
N VAL A 86 -14.76 10.68 -18.24
CA VAL A 86 -13.57 10.84 -19.10
C VAL A 86 -12.37 10.10 -18.50
N PHE A 87 -12.17 10.20 -17.19
CA PHE A 87 -11.13 9.47 -16.48
C PHE A 87 -11.28 7.95 -16.61
N LYS A 88 -12.51 7.41 -16.45
CA LYS A 88 -12.82 5.97 -16.63
C LYS A 88 -12.49 5.48 -18.05
N ILE A 89 -12.85 6.29 -19.07
CA ILE A 89 -12.53 5.97 -20.48
C ILE A 89 -11.01 6.00 -20.69
N TYR A 90 -10.35 7.03 -20.18
CA TYR A 90 -8.90 7.22 -20.34
C TYR A 90 -8.11 6.07 -19.71
N ILE A 91 -8.42 5.65 -18.49
CA ILE A 91 -7.79 4.50 -17.82
C ILE A 91 -8.05 3.18 -18.55
N LYS A 92 -9.26 3.01 -19.11
CA LYS A 92 -9.60 1.80 -19.88
C LYS A 92 -8.78 1.68 -21.17
N LEU A 93 -8.44 2.81 -21.79
CA LEU A 93 -7.58 2.85 -22.97
C LEU A 93 -6.12 2.61 -22.61
N ASN A 94 -5.68 3.07 -21.44
CA ASN A 94 -4.32 2.90 -20.91
C ASN A 94 -4.24 1.64 -20.03
N LYS A 95 -4.47 0.46 -20.59
CA LYS A 95 -4.59 -0.83 -19.88
C LYS A 95 -3.39 -1.20 -18.99
N ASN A 96 -2.22 -0.62 -19.24
CA ASN A 96 -0.98 -0.93 -18.53
C ASN A 96 -0.82 -0.16 -17.21
N LYS A 97 -1.72 0.79 -16.89
CA LYS A 97 -1.67 1.57 -15.64
C LYS A 97 -2.73 1.06 -14.66
N GLU A 98 -2.28 0.36 -13.62
CA GLU A 98 -3.11 0.00 -12.50
C GLU A 98 -3.05 1.09 -11.42
N LEU A 99 -4.16 1.27 -10.69
CA LEU A 99 -4.25 2.19 -9.57
C LEU A 99 -4.16 1.38 -8.29
N TYR A 100 -3.26 1.78 -7.39
CA TYR A 100 -2.99 1.02 -6.17
C TYR A 100 -3.65 1.69 -4.96
N ALA A 101 -3.98 0.85 -3.97
CA ALA A 101 -4.43 1.32 -2.66
C ALA A 101 -3.28 2.08 -1.96
N GLY A 102 -3.61 3.05 -1.13
CA GLY A 102 -2.63 3.86 -0.41
C GLY A 102 -3.12 5.27 -0.17
N THR A 103 -2.32 6.06 0.52
CA THR A 103 -2.56 7.47 0.75
C THR A 103 -1.63 8.31 -0.11
N TYR A 104 -2.22 9.27 -0.83
CA TYR A 104 -1.55 10.07 -1.82
C TYR A 104 -1.69 11.55 -1.52
N ASN A 105 -0.64 12.32 -1.76
CA ASN A 105 -0.69 13.78 -1.76
C ASN A 105 -0.92 14.24 -3.20
N LEU A 106 -2.14 14.66 -3.52
CA LEU A 106 -2.54 15.13 -4.84
C LEU A 106 -2.86 16.62 -4.79
N SER A 107 -2.80 17.30 -5.94
CA SER A 107 -3.15 18.71 -6.07
C SER A 107 -4.09 18.93 -7.25
N LYS A 108 -4.93 19.97 -7.16
CA LYS A 108 -5.77 20.44 -8.27
C LYS A 108 -4.95 20.96 -9.46
N SER A 109 -3.66 21.26 -9.24
CA SER A 109 -2.72 21.65 -10.30
C SER A 109 -2.14 20.47 -11.09
N MET A 110 -2.40 19.23 -10.64
CA MET A 110 -1.99 18.04 -11.36
C MET A 110 -2.96 17.72 -12.50
N SER A 111 -2.41 17.34 -13.67
CA SER A 111 -3.16 16.77 -14.77
C SER A 111 -3.60 15.34 -14.44
N VAL A 112 -4.61 14.84 -15.16
CA VAL A 112 -5.06 13.43 -15.00
C VAL A 112 -3.92 12.44 -15.20
N ASN A 113 -2.97 12.73 -16.13
CA ASN A 113 -1.80 11.88 -16.33
C ASN A 113 -0.89 11.84 -15.11
N GLU A 114 -0.59 13.01 -14.51
CA GLU A 114 0.25 13.11 -13.31
C GLU A 114 -0.42 12.43 -12.11
N ILE A 115 -1.74 12.57 -11.97
CA ILE A 115 -2.51 11.85 -10.94
C ILE A 115 -2.39 10.33 -11.16
N ILE A 116 -2.66 9.84 -12.37
CA ILE A 116 -2.56 8.41 -12.69
C ILE A 116 -1.14 7.89 -12.45
N ASP A 117 -0.12 8.64 -12.85
CA ASP A 117 1.27 8.24 -12.64
C ASP A 117 1.63 8.19 -11.16
N THR A 118 1.11 9.13 -10.37
CA THR A 118 1.28 9.12 -8.90
C THR A 118 0.59 7.91 -8.27
N LEU A 119 -0.66 7.61 -8.67
CA LEU A 119 -1.41 6.46 -8.18
C LEU A 119 -0.82 5.12 -8.65
N HIS A 120 -0.14 5.10 -9.79
CA HIS A 120 0.52 3.92 -10.34
C HIS A 120 1.92 3.68 -9.77
N LYS A 121 2.70 4.74 -9.51
CA LYS A 121 4.07 4.65 -8.98
C LYS A 121 4.14 4.08 -7.57
N ASN A 122 3.10 4.25 -6.77
CA ASN A 122 3.05 3.66 -5.42
C ASN A 122 3.05 2.12 -5.40
N LYS A 123 2.82 1.46 -6.53
CA LYS A 123 3.01 0.00 -6.62
C LYS A 123 4.43 -0.43 -6.26
N SER A 124 5.44 0.33 -6.68
CA SER A 124 6.83 -0.04 -6.40
C SER A 124 7.15 0.04 -4.92
N LEU A 125 6.55 1.00 -4.18
CA LEU A 125 6.75 1.14 -2.74
C LEU A 125 5.96 0.11 -1.91
N GLU A 126 4.77 -0.30 -2.37
CA GLU A 126 3.97 -1.34 -1.69
C GLU A 126 4.45 -2.77 -1.98
N THR A 127 5.11 -2.98 -3.14
CA THR A 127 5.62 -4.29 -3.55
C THR A 127 7.11 -4.48 -3.27
N GLU A 128 7.86 -3.39 -3.06
CA GLU A 128 9.25 -3.52 -2.61
C GLU A 128 9.29 -3.98 -1.16
N THR A 129 9.78 -5.19 -0.97
CA THR A 129 10.07 -5.72 0.36
C THR A 129 11.52 -5.48 0.72
N VAL A 130 11.77 -5.19 1.99
CA VAL A 130 13.08 -5.11 2.59
C VAL A 130 13.21 -6.27 3.54
N GLN A 131 14.17 -7.15 3.29
CA GLN A 131 14.48 -8.22 4.23
C GLN A 131 15.36 -7.67 5.35
N VAL A 132 14.93 -7.92 6.58
CA VAL A 132 15.62 -7.46 7.79
C VAL A 132 15.81 -8.62 8.74
N THR A 133 17.06 -8.86 9.13
CA THR A 133 17.41 -9.87 10.15
C THR A 133 17.66 -9.20 11.48
N PHE A 134 16.92 -9.62 12.50
CA PHE A 134 17.14 -9.26 13.90
C PHE A 134 17.83 -10.44 14.57
N ILE A 135 19.01 -10.17 15.16
CA ILE A 135 19.86 -11.19 15.74
C ILE A 135 19.41 -11.44 17.19
N GLU A 136 19.38 -12.70 17.61
CA GLU A 136 19.08 -13.12 18.97
C GLU A 136 20.05 -12.50 20.01
N GLY A 137 19.62 -12.37 21.26
CA GLY A 137 20.41 -11.81 22.36
C GLY A 137 20.66 -10.30 22.25
N LYS A 138 19.92 -9.57 21.41
CA LYS A 138 20.00 -8.12 21.25
C LYS A 138 18.84 -7.41 21.93
N ARG A 139 19.09 -6.17 22.35
CA ARG A 139 18.10 -5.32 23.04
C ARG A 139 17.22 -4.58 22.05
N LEU A 140 16.09 -4.09 22.50
CA LEU A 140 15.18 -3.21 21.73
C LEU A 140 15.96 -2.02 21.12
N THR A 141 16.90 -1.44 21.85
CA THR A 141 17.74 -0.34 21.36
C THR A 141 18.64 -0.74 20.18
N ASP A 142 19.09 -1.99 20.11
CA ASP A 142 19.86 -2.50 18.97
C ASP A 142 18.95 -2.80 17.79
N TYR A 143 17.76 -3.33 18.03
CA TYR A 143 16.75 -3.50 16.97
C TYR A 143 16.29 -2.16 16.38
N ALA A 144 16.16 -1.12 17.21
CA ALA A 144 15.87 0.23 16.75
C ALA A 144 16.93 0.75 15.76
N LYS A 145 18.23 0.49 16.02
CA LYS A 145 19.32 0.83 15.09
C LYS A 145 19.25 0.02 13.79
N VAL A 146 18.87 -1.25 13.85
CA VAL A 146 18.66 -2.06 12.64
C VAL A 146 17.53 -1.46 11.80
N ILE A 147 16.41 -1.07 12.42
CA ILE A 147 15.30 -0.41 11.74
C ILE A 147 15.75 0.92 11.12
N GLU A 148 16.52 1.75 11.85
CA GLU A 148 17.10 3.00 11.34
C GLU A 148 17.94 2.79 10.08
N THR A 149 18.73 1.72 10.01
CA THR A 149 19.58 1.44 8.84
C THR A 149 18.80 0.93 7.62
N LYS A 150 17.64 0.36 7.83
CA LYS A 150 16.84 -0.30 6.77
C LYS A 150 15.64 0.51 6.31
N PHE A 151 15.15 1.40 7.18
CA PHE A 151 14.00 2.27 6.93
C PHE A 151 14.41 3.73 7.19
N ASN A 152 13.60 4.66 6.71
CA ASN A 152 13.87 6.09 6.90
C ASN A 152 13.31 6.59 8.26
N TYR A 153 13.64 5.89 9.36
CA TYR A 153 13.27 6.24 10.73
C TYR A 153 14.53 6.49 11.56
N LYS A 154 14.42 7.28 12.62
CA LYS A 154 15.47 7.38 13.63
C LYS A 154 15.28 6.31 14.69
N ALA A 155 16.35 5.76 15.23
CA ALA A 155 16.28 4.79 16.32
C ALA A 155 15.51 5.33 17.53
N SER A 156 15.65 6.64 17.83
CA SER A 156 14.89 7.32 18.89
C SER A 156 13.38 7.27 18.67
N ASP A 157 12.93 7.40 17.42
CA ASP A 157 11.50 7.39 17.11
C ASP A 157 10.92 5.98 17.24
N VAL A 158 11.72 4.95 16.90
CA VAL A 158 11.36 3.53 17.11
C VAL A 158 11.18 3.22 18.59
N ILE A 159 12.11 3.68 19.42
CA ILE A 159 12.05 3.50 20.89
C ILE A 159 10.85 4.27 21.45
N ALA A 160 10.63 5.51 21.00
CA ALA A 160 9.51 6.33 21.47
C ALA A 160 8.14 5.68 21.15
N VAL A 161 8.01 5.03 20.00
CA VAL A 161 6.78 4.26 19.65
C VAL A 161 6.67 3.01 20.52
N ALA A 162 7.76 2.24 20.67
CA ALA A 162 7.76 0.99 21.44
C ALA A 162 7.43 1.22 22.93
N ASP A 163 7.80 2.37 23.49
CA ASP A 163 7.58 2.75 24.88
C ASP A 163 6.29 3.58 25.09
N SER A 164 5.58 3.95 23.99
CA SER A 164 4.37 4.77 24.11
C SER A 164 3.23 4.01 24.77
N ASP A 165 2.50 4.66 25.69
CA ASP A 165 1.30 4.11 26.34
C ASP A 165 0.25 3.66 25.33
N GLU A 166 0.13 4.38 24.19
CA GLU A 166 -0.80 4.04 23.12
C GLU A 166 -0.44 2.70 22.47
N PHE A 167 0.82 2.52 22.05
CA PHE A 167 1.25 1.29 21.40
C PHE A 167 1.28 0.11 22.36
N VAL A 168 1.83 0.28 23.57
CA VAL A 168 1.86 -0.75 24.62
C VAL A 168 0.43 -1.17 25.01
N GLY A 169 -0.48 -0.23 25.23
CA GLY A 169 -1.89 -0.52 25.54
C GLY A 169 -2.59 -1.27 24.40
N LYS A 170 -2.29 -0.93 23.14
CA LYS A 170 -2.77 -1.66 21.97
C LYS A 170 -2.24 -3.10 21.92
N MET A 171 -0.97 -3.32 22.26
CA MET A 171 -0.39 -4.67 22.30
C MET A 171 -1.00 -5.52 23.42
N ILE A 172 -1.19 -4.97 24.61
CA ILE A 172 -1.88 -5.63 25.73
C ILE A 172 -3.31 -6.04 25.33
N SER A 173 -4.03 -5.15 24.64
CA SER A 173 -5.41 -5.45 24.19
C SER A 173 -5.49 -6.45 23.04
N THR A 174 -4.39 -6.65 22.30
CA THR A 174 -4.34 -7.50 21.11
C THR A 174 -3.81 -8.90 21.39
N TYR A 175 -2.90 -9.04 22.35
CA TYR A 175 -2.17 -10.27 22.63
C TYR A 175 -2.30 -10.70 24.09
N ASP A 176 -2.93 -11.84 24.34
CA ASP A 176 -3.18 -12.38 25.68
C ASP A 176 -1.90 -12.67 26.49
N PHE A 177 -0.76 -12.85 25.82
CA PHE A 177 0.52 -13.11 26.47
C PHE A 177 1.26 -11.82 26.90
N ILE A 178 0.73 -10.63 26.58
CA ILE A 178 1.23 -9.33 27.05
C ILE A 178 0.21 -8.78 28.05
N THR A 179 0.61 -8.61 29.30
CA THR A 179 -0.25 -8.13 30.37
C THR A 179 0.22 -6.78 30.91
N ASP A 180 -0.52 -6.19 31.84
CA ASP A 180 -0.12 -4.93 32.47
C ASP A 180 1.17 -5.06 33.30
N GLU A 181 1.70 -6.28 33.51
CA GLU A 181 3.02 -6.49 34.13
C GLU A 181 4.13 -5.75 33.43
N VAL A 182 4.04 -5.54 32.11
CA VAL A 182 5.04 -4.79 31.32
C VAL A 182 5.13 -3.32 31.69
N LYS A 183 4.15 -2.79 32.46
CA LYS A 183 4.09 -1.40 32.93
C LYS A 183 4.53 -1.24 34.38
N GLN A 184 5.06 -2.28 35.02
CA GLN A 184 5.50 -2.19 36.42
C GLN A 184 6.67 -1.24 36.58
N ASP A 185 6.76 -0.64 37.77
CA ASP A 185 7.86 0.26 38.13
C ASP A 185 9.22 -0.45 37.98
N GLY A 186 10.16 0.22 37.35
CA GLY A 186 11.51 -0.30 37.11
C GLY A 186 11.69 -0.97 35.75
N ILE A 187 10.64 -1.16 34.95
CA ILE A 187 10.76 -1.64 33.57
C ILE A 187 11.11 -0.46 32.67
N TYR A 188 12.27 -0.52 32.01
CA TYR A 188 12.76 0.54 31.14
C TYR A 188 12.03 0.57 29.79
N HIS A 189 11.82 -0.61 29.20
CA HIS A 189 11.17 -0.77 27.90
C HIS A 189 10.09 -1.85 28.05
N PRO A 190 8.80 -1.47 28.04
CA PRO A 190 7.70 -2.41 28.28
C PRO A 190 7.68 -3.64 27.36
N LEU A 191 8.15 -3.48 26.12
CA LEU A 191 8.15 -4.56 25.13
C LEU A 191 9.52 -5.21 24.91
N GLU A 192 10.50 -4.96 25.80
CA GLU A 192 11.79 -5.67 25.79
C GLU A 192 11.52 -7.17 26.02
N GLY A 193 12.17 -8.03 25.24
CA GLY A 193 11.95 -9.49 25.27
C GLY A 193 10.74 -9.98 24.47
N TYR A 194 9.78 -9.12 24.07
CA TYR A 194 8.62 -9.53 23.29
C TYR A 194 8.82 -9.40 21.76
N LEU A 195 9.93 -8.78 21.33
CA LEU A 195 10.28 -8.64 19.91
C LEU A 195 11.08 -9.87 19.47
N PHE A 196 10.44 -10.83 18.83
CA PHE A 196 11.09 -12.08 18.43
C PHE A 196 12.17 -11.83 17.38
N ALA A 197 13.37 -12.37 17.61
CA ALA A 197 14.46 -12.32 16.66
C ALA A 197 14.24 -13.32 15.53
N ASP A 198 14.22 -12.84 14.28
CA ASP A 198 14.07 -13.66 13.07
C ASP A 198 14.45 -12.79 11.85
N THR A 199 14.41 -13.39 10.67
CA THR A 199 14.50 -12.68 9.40
C THR A 199 13.10 -12.41 8.86
N TYR A 200 12.79 -11.14 8.67
CA TYR A 200 11.48 -10.68 8.23
C TYR A 200 11.54 -9.99 6.88
N ASP A 201 10.52 -10.21 6.06
CA ASP A 201 10.25 -9.40 4.88
C ASP A 201 9.21 -8.34 5.24
N PHE A 202 9.59 -7.08 5.20
CA PHE A 202 8.72 -5.93 5.42
C PHE A 202 8.49 -5.19 4.11
N LYS A 203 7.34 -4.53 3.97
CA LYS A 203 7.17 -3.54 2.91
C LYS A 203 8.10 -2.35 3.17
N LYS A 204 8.67 -1.78 2.12
CA LYS A 204 9.59 -0.63 2.24
C LYS A 204 8.97 0.59 2.92
N ASN A 205 7.66 0.73 2.84
CA ASN A 205 6.87 1.78 3.49
C ASN A 205 6.20 1.35 4.80
N SER A 206 6.58 0.19 5.37
CA SER A 206 6.04 -0.26 6.65
C SER A 206 6.26 0.78 7.74
N THR A 207 5.23 1.03 8.53
CA THR A 207 5.33 1.90 9.71
C THR A 207 6.11 1.23 10.84
N ILE A 208 6.60 2.02 11.80
CA ILE A 208 7.27 1.49 13.00
C ILE A 208 6.35 0.52 13.73
N GLU A 209 5.08 0.87 13.90
CA GLU A 209 4.08 0.00 14.54
C GLU A 209 3.91 -1.33 13.80
N GLU A 210 3.85 -1.32 12.46
CA GLU A 210 3.73 -2.54 11.66
C GLU A 210 4.95 -3.45 11.82
N ILE A 211 6.16 -2.86 11.88
CA ILE A 211 7.41 -3.61 12.10
C ILE A 211 7.39 -4.27 13.47
N LEU A 212 7.18 -3.49 14.54
CA LEU A 212 7.17 -3.99 15.91
C LEU A 212 6.05 -5.02 16.13
N ASN A 213 4.83 -4.73 15.63
CA ASN A 213 3.71 -5.65 15.76
C ASN A 213 3.96 -6.99 15.07
N LYS A 214 4.65 -7.01 13.91
CA LYS A 214 5.00 -8.26 13.22
C LYS A 214 5.97 -9.10 14.04
N MET A 215 6.93 -8.48 14.73
CA MET A 215 7.86 -9.17 15.61
C MET A 215 7.14 -9.74 16.86
N ILE A 216 6.22 -8.96 17.44
CA ILE A 216 5.38 -9.40 18.58
C ILE A 216 4.44 -10.54 18.15
N TYR A 217 3.79 -10.42 16.99
CA TYR A 217 2.96 -11.51 16.45
C TYR A 217 3.75 -12.81 16.30
N THR A 218 4.99 -12.72 15.83
CA THR A 218 5.87 -13.89 15.69
C THR A 218 6.20 -14.48 17.05
N MET A 219 6.46 -13.66 18.08
CA MET A 219 6.63 -14.13 19.47
C MET A 219 5.41 -14.94 19.92
N GLY A 220 4.20 -14.43 19.71
CA GLY A 220 2.97 -15.16 20.05
C GLY A 220 2.86 -16.52 19.36
N LYS A 221 3.27 -16.61 18.09
CA LYS A 221 3.31 -17.89 17.37
C LYS A 221 4.33 -18.86 17.93
N LYS A 222 5.45 -18.39 18.44
CA LYS A 222 6.45 -19.22 19.10
C LYS A 222 5.97 -19.70 20.48
N LEU A 223 5.34 -18.80 21.25
CA LEU A 223 4.78 -19.14 22.57
C LEU A 223 3.62 -20.15 22.46
N GLU A 224 2.84 -20.12 21.39
CA GLU A 224 1.73 -21.09 21.18
C GLU A 224 2.21 -22.54 21.20
N VAL A 225 3.44 -22.82 20.77
CA VAL A 225 4.05 -24.16 20.80
C VAL A 225 4.26 -24.65 22.24
N TYR A 226 4.46 -23.74 23.18
CA TYR A 226 4.71 -24.02 24.61
C TYR A 226 3.52 -23.70 25.49
N LYS A 227 2.34 -23.51 24.90
CA LYS A 227 1.14 -23.07 25.64
C LYS A 227 0.78 -23.95 26.83
N ASP A 228 0.85 -25.28 26.67
CA ASP A 228 0.53 -26.21 27.74
C ASP A 228 1.56 -26.12 28.88
N ASP A 229 2.83 -25.96 28.58
CA ASP A 229 3.88 -25.80 29.57
C ASP A 229 3.76 -24.45 30.30
N ILE A 230 3.42 -23.40 29.58
CA ILE A 230 3.17 -22.06 30.13
C ILE A 230 1.96 -22.09 31.08
N ASN A 231 0.88 -22.74 30.70
CA ASN A 231 -0.35 -22.82 31.49
C ASN A 231 -0.18 -23.56 32.85
N VAL A 232 0.75 -24.50 32.90
CA VAL A 232 1.06 -25.22 34.15
C VAL A 232 2.22 -24.60 34.92
N SER A 233 2.86 -23.60 34.38
CA SER A 233 3.95 -22.85 35.02
C SER A 233 3.40 -22.02 36.19
N LYS A 234 4.23 -21.87 37.24
CA LYS A 234 3.97 -20.91 38.33
C LYS A 234 4.30 -19.46 37.96
N PHE A 235 4.97 -19.25 36.81
CA PHE A 235 5.42 -17.95 36.32
C PHE A 235 4.51 -17.44 35.21
N SER A 236 4.32 -16.14 35.19
CA SER A 236 3.69 -15.46 34.04
C SER A 236 4.57 -15.51 32.79
N VAL A 237 4.02 -15.19 31.61
CA VAL A 237 4.82 -15.09 30.40
C VAL A 237 5.93 -14.04 30.55
N HIS A 238 5.65 -12.90 31.20
CA HIS A 238 6.63 -11.87 31.46
C HIS A 238 7.80 -12.36 32.33
N GLU A 239 7.49 -13.07 33.39
CA GLU A 239 8.50 -13.68 34.29
C GLU A 239 9.29 -14.77 33.56
N LEU A 240 8.65 -15.60 32.72
CA LEU A 240 9.33 -16.61 31.91
C LEU A 240 10.30 -15.98 30.89
N LEU A 241 9.91 -14.92 30.21
CA LEU A 241 10.78 -14.20 29.26
C LEU A 241 11.94 -13.52 30.00
N THR A 242 11.68 -12.95 31.17
CA THR A 242 12.71 -12.37 32.03
C THR A 242 13.71 -13.44 32.46
N LEU A 243 13.25 -14.57 32.94
CA LEU A 243 14.10 -15.71 33.33
C LEU A 243 14.89 -16.23 32.12
N ALA A 244 14.24 -16.37 30.95
CA ALA A 244 14.92 -16.81 29.73
C ALA A 244 16.05 -15.88 29.32
N SER A 245 15.87 -14.55 29.45
CA SER A 245 16.92 -13.59 29.15
C SER A 245 18.14 -13.70 30.08
N ILE A 246 17.93 -14.00 31.37
CA ILE A 246 19.01 -14.25 32.33
C ILE A 246 19.73 -15.56 31.96
N VAL A 247 18.97 -16.63 31.70
CA VAL A 247 19.52 -17.92 31.31
C VAL A 247 20.33 -17.84 30.01
N GLU A 248 19.88 -17.03 29.06
CA GLU A 248 20.60 -16.79 27.79
C GLU A 248 21.95 -16.11 28.02
N LEU A 249 22.00 -15.13 28.93
CA LEU A 249 23.24 -14.39 29.24
C LEU A 249 24.24 -15.21 30.07
N GLU A 250 23.74 -16.01 31.02
CA GLU A 250 24.58 -16.80 31.94
C GLU A 250 24.98 -18.17 31.37
N GLY A 251 24.14 -18.73 30.48
CA GLY A 251 24.36 -20.02 29.86
C GLY A 251 25.27 -19.92 28.64
N ALA A 252 26.61 -20.16 28.84
CA ALA A 252 27.61 -20.08 27.78
C ALA A 252 27.34 -21.04 26.61
N ASN A 253 26.70 -22.20 26.88
CA ASN A 253 26.35 -23.21 25.91
C ASN A 253 24.90 -23.66 26.12
N SER A 254 24.29 -24.28 25.08
CA SER A 254 22.93 -24.84 25.16
C SER A 254 22.77 -25.87 26.30
N ASP A 255 23.82 -26.64 26.58
CA ASP A 255 23.82 -27.68 27.60
C ASP A 255 23.83 -27.13 29.02
N ASP A 256 24.42 -25.94 29.23
CA ASP A 256 24.49 -25.26 30.52
C ASP A 256 23.15 -24.57 30.88
N ARG A 257 22.34 -24.19 29.89
CA ARG A 257 21.12 -23.42 30.06
C ARG A 257 20.10 -24.13 30.95
N ALA A 258 19.95 -25.43 30.80
CA ALA A 258 19.05 -26.24 31.66
C ALA A 258 19.49 -26.20 33.13
N GLY A 259 20.79 -26.28 33.41
CA GLY A 259 21.37 -26.18 34.76
C GLY A 259 21.16 -24.79 35.35
N VAL A 260 21.45 -23.74 34.61
CA VAL A 260 21.25 -22.33 35.01
C VAL A 260 19.74 -22.07 35.30
N ALA A 261 18.84 -22.50 34.40
CA ALA A 261 17.40 -22.37 34.61
C ALA A 261 16.95 -23.09 35.89
N GLY A 262 17.46 -24.30 36.13
CA GLY A 262 17.15 -25.08 37.35
C GLY A 262 17.54 -24.37 38.65
N VAL A 263 18.62 -23.59 38.66
CA VAL A 263 19.02 -22.79 39.84
C VAL A 263 18.02 -21.68 40.14
N PHE A 264 17.47 -21.04 39.12
CA PHE A 264 16.49 -19.96 39.30
C PHE A 264 15.07 -20.49 39.53
N TYR A 265 14.79 -21.73 39.12
CA TYR A 265 13.46 -22.35 39.30
C TYR A 265 13.20 -22.91 40.72
N ASN A 266 14.28 -23.21 41.43
CA ASN A 266 14.25 -23.75 42.83
C ASN A 266 14.33 -22.62 43.85
#